data_d30dc62e70ac2227b3b00e532410d9bb
#
_entry.id   d30dc62e70ac2227b3b00e532410d9bb
#
_cell.length_a   1.000
_cell.length_b   1.000
_cell.length_c   1.000
_cell.angle_alpha   90.00
_cell.angle_beta   90.00
_cell.angle_gamma   90.00
#
_symmetry.space_group_name_H-M   'P 1'
#
loop_
_entity.id
_entity.type
_entity.pdbx_description
1 polymer ?
#
loop_
_entity_poly.entity_id
_entity_poly.type
_entity_poly.pdbx_seq_one_letter_code
_entity_poly.pdbx_strand_id
1 'polypeptide(L)'
;PGWTVNSVPFKTLNGALNEGFDKFIPYDYEELECYFGNIDVRHHVIRLNEKVEDLADRYIEEAHKYKAKIYELLPIENEERRIPQSGYYKGKPFYGSWQERTDWRNQFNNYIEKEYGIKRWTADLYNEKGELDFKYMEKPQSIHLSREYYPYWHGIEDNNTLEDFF
;
A
#
# COMPACT_ATOMS: atom_id res chain seq x y z
N PRO A 1 2.94 -13.27 21.96
CA PRO A 1 1.93 -12.37 21.42
C PRO A 1 2.14 -12.24 19.92
N GLY A 2 1.13 -12.61 19.14
CA GLY A 2 1.18 -12.58 17.68
C GLY A 2 0.61 -11.28 17.13
N TRP A 3 0.97 -10.93 15.88
CA TRP A 3 0.34 -9.85 15.15
C TRP A 3 -1.03 -10.26 14.63
N THR A 4 -2.00 -9.36 14.70
CA THR A 4 -3.27 -9.51 14.01
C THR A 4 -3.26 -8.65 12.76
N VAL A 5 -3.55 -9.23 11.61
CA VAL A 5 -3.70 -8.48 10.35
C VAL A 5 -5.16 -8.14 10.13
N ASN A 6 -5.46 -6.85 10.04
CA ASN A 6 -6.77 -6.36 9.63
C ASN A 6 -6.70 -5.94 8.16
N SER A 7 -7.09 -6.83 7.27
CA SER A 7 -7.13 -6.54 5.83
C SER A 7 -8.38 -5.75 5.49
N VAL A 8 -8.21 -4.67 4.75
CA VAL A 8 -9.31 -3.81 4.26
C VAL A 8 -9.33 -3.88 2.73
N PRO A 9 -9.98 -4.90 2.15
CA PRO A 9 -9.94 -5.14 0.71
C PRO A 9 -10.54 -3.96 -0.07
N PHE A 10 -9.96 -3.68 -1.23
CA PHE A 10 -10.40 -2.64 -2.19
C PHE A 10 -10.44 -1.21 -1.63
N LYS A 11 -9.79 -0.95 -0.50
CA LYS A 11 -9.78 0.37 0.12
C LYS A 11 -8.52 1.15 -0.28
N THR A 12 -8.73 2.34 -0.84
CA THR A 12 -7.67 3.32 -1.05
C THR A 12 -7.41 4.11 0.23
N LEU A 13 -6.25 4.72 0.36
CA LEU A 13 -5.97 5.63 1.47
C LEU A 13 -6.97 6.78 1.51
N ASN A 14 -7.16 7.47 0.38
CA ASN A 14 -8.14 8.55 0.29
C ASN A 14 -9.56 8.09 0.66
N GLY A 15 -9.96 6.89 0.24
CA GLY A 15 -11.24 6.31 0.62
C GLY A 15 -11.35 6.04 2.12
N ALA A 16 -10.32 5.51 2.75
CA ALA A 16 -10.29 5.25 4.18
C ALA A 16 -10.36 6.55 5.00
N LEU A 17 -9.59 7.56 4.60
CA LEU A 17 -9.59 8.88 5.25
C LEU A 17 -10.96 9.57 5.15
N ASN A 18 -11.63 9.49 4.00
CA ASN A 18 -12.94 10.10 3.78
C ASN A 18 -14.08 9.39 4.54
N GLU A 19 -13.98 8.08 4.74
CA GLU A 19 -14.97 7.31 5.51
C GLU A 19 -14.81 7.43 7.03
N GLY A 20 -13.66 7.89 7.48
CA GLY A 20 -13.21 7.88 8.86
C GLY A 20 -12.26 6.72 9.12
N PHE A 21 -11.01 7.05 9.34
CA PHE A 21 -9.91 6.08 9.49
C PHE A 21 -10.10 5.19 10.73
N ASP A 22 -10.77 5.70 11.75
CA ASP A 22 -11.16 4.99 12.98
C ASP A 22 -11.92 3.68 12.73
N LYS A 23 -12.69 3.59 11.64
CA LYS A 23 -13.44 2.39 11.29
C LYS A 23 -12.55 1.19 10.94
N PHE A 24 -11.29 1.44 10.60
CA PHE A 24 -10.33 0.43 10.18
C PHE A 24 -9.32 0.10 11.26
N ILE A 25 -9.34 0.83 12.38
CA ILE A 25 -8.43 0.63 13.50
C ILE A 25 -9.04 -0.36 14.49
N PRO A 26 -8.32 -1.42 14.91
CA PRO A 26 -8.81 -2.31 15.95
C PRO A 26 -8.95 -1.57 17.29
N TYR A 27 -9.90 -2.01 18.11
CA TYR A 27 -10.16 -1.37 19.42
C TYR A 27 -9.08 -1.62 20.46
N ASP A 28 -8.33 -2.70 20.31
CA ASP A 28 -7.32 -3.12 21.27
C ASP A 28 -6.04 -3.52 20.55
N TYR A 29 -4.96 -2.76 20.76
CA TYR A 29 -3.65 -3.01 20.20
C TYR A 29 -2.56 -2.40 21.09
N GLU A 30 -1.45 -3.08 21.22
CA GLU A 30 -0.25 -2.54 21.87
C GLU A 30 0.60 -1.72 20.89
N GLU A 31 0.65 -2.15 19.64
CA GLU A 31 1.38 -1.50 18.55
C GLU A 31 0.53 -1.58 17.28
N LEU A 32 0.46 -0.48 16.56
CA LEU A 32 -0.28 -0.38 15.29
C LEU A 32 0.68 -0.07 14.15
N GLU A 33 0.56 -0.83 13.08
CA GLU A 33 1.27 -0.61 11.83
C GLU A 33 0.27 -0.48 10.68
N CYS A 34 0.46 0.53 9.84
CA CYS A 34 -0.45 0.85 8.75
C CYS A 34 0.26 0.80 7.40
N TYR A 35 -0.41 0.20 6.43
CA TYR A 35 0.04 0.14 5.05
C TYR A 35 -1.10 0.50 4.10
N PHE A 36 -1.11 1.76 3.61
CA PHE A 36 -2.10 2.31 2.68
C PHE A 36 -1.43 3.21 1.65
N GLY A 37 -2.11 3.46 0.53
CA GLY A 37 -1.69 4.43 -0.48
C GLY A 37 -1.18 3.80 -1.78
N ASN A 38 -0.97 2.49 -1.82
CA ASN A 38 -0.47 1.81 -3.02
C ASN A 38 -1.37 2.00 -4.25
N ILE A 39 -2.70 1.92 -4.05
CA ILE A 39 -3.67 2.13 -5.13
C ILE A 39 -3.73 3.62 -5.49
N ASP A 40 -3.59 4.50 -4.51
CA ASP A 40 -3.70 5.95 -4.69
C ASP A 40 -2.62 6.44 -5.66
N VAL A 41 -1.36 6.13 -5.42
CA VAL A 41 -0.25 6.55 -6.31
C VAL A 41 -0.29 5.90 -7.69
N ARG A 42 -0.97 4.76 -7.84
CA ARG A 42 -1.10 4.06 -9.13
C ARG A 42 -2.27 4.54 -9.98
N HIS A 43 -3.33 5.05 -9.35
CA HIS A 43 -4.58 5.29 -10.04
C HIS A 43 -5.27 6.62 -9.69
N HIS A 44 -5.15 7.10 -8.45
CA HIS A 44 -6.03 8.14 -7.96
C HIS A 44 -5.40 9.53 -7.90
N VAL A 45 -4.12 9.64 -7.59
CA VAL A 45 -3.42 10.92 -7.48
C VAL A 45 -3.65 11.77 -8.74
N ILE A 46 -3.32 11.24 -9.92
CA ILE A 46 -3.51 11.97 -11.17
C ILE A 46 -4.99 12.12 -11.53
N ARG A 47 -5.79 11.07 -11.34
CA ARG A 47 -7.21 11.10 -11.70
C ARG A 47 -8.02 12.12 -10.91
N LEU A 48 -7.69 12.29 -9.65
CA LEU A 48 -8.37 13.22 -8.75
C LEU A 48 -7.70 14.59 -8.70
N ASN A 49 -6.58 14.77 -9.41
CA ASN A 49 -5.73 15.96 -9.33
C ASN A 49 -5.37 16.31 -7.87
N GLU A 50 -5.11 15.27 -7.08
CA GLU A 50 -4.74 15.40 -5.67
C GLU A 50 -3.23 15.58 -5.56
N LYS A 51 -2.80 16.44 -4.66
CA LYS A 51 -1.38 16.54 -4.35
C LYS A 51 -0.99 15.39 -3.44
N VAL A 52 0.17 14.81 -3.72
CA VAL A 52 0.69 13.69 -2.93
C VAL A 52 0.92 14.10 -1.48
N GLU A 53 1.41 15.30 -1.25
CA GLU A 53 1.65 15.85 0.07
C GLU A 53 0.36 16.03 0.87
N ASP A 54 -0.71 16.54 0.25
CA ASP A 54 -2.00 16.73 0.92
C ASP A 54 -2.58 15.39 1.40
N LEU A 55 -2.42 14.33 0.59
CA LEU A 55 -2.81 12.98 0.96
C LEU A 55 -1.95 12.42 2.09
N ALA A 56 -0.64 12.67 2.03
CA ALA A 56 0.31 12.23 3.04
C ALA A 56 0.08 12.95 4.39
N ASP A 57 -0.19 14.25 4.39
CA ASP A 57 -0.51 15.02 5.60
C ASP A 57 -1.73 14.45 6.32
N ARG A 58 -2.82 14.17 5.60
CA ARG A 58 -4.03 13.56 6.17
C ARG A 58 -3.72 12.18 6.78
N TYR A 59 -2.84 11.42 6.14
CA TYR A 59 -2.43 10.11 6.66
C TYR A 59 -1.56 10.24 7.92
N ILE A 60 -0.64 11.19 7.94
CA ILE A 60 0.21 11.50 9.10
C ILE A 60 -0.63 11.96 10.29
N GLU A 61 -1.66 12.79 10.07
CA GLU A 61 -2.60 13.21 11.12
C GLU A 61 -3.27 12.00 11.79
N GLU A 62 -3.78 11.06 11.01
CA GLU A 62 -4.37 9.84 11.55
C GLU A 62 -3.32 8.94 12.22
N ALA A 63 -2.12 8.81 11.64
CA ALA A 63 -1.05 8.05 12.25
C ALA A 63 -0.62 8.63 13.61
N HIS A 64 -0.55 9.94 13.78
CA HIS A 64 -0.31 10.60 15.05
C HIS A 64 -1.40 10.29 16.08
N LYS A 65 -2.66 10.37 15.68
CA LYS A 65 -3.82 10.13 16.54
C LYS A 65 -3.80 8.73 17.14
N TYR A 66 -3.42 7.73 16.34
CA TYR A 66 -3.37 6.33 16.76
C TYR A 66 -1.97 5.82 17.13
N LYS A 67 -0.95 6.67 17.09
CA LYS A 67 0.46 6.32 17.31
C LYS A 67 0.92 5.18 16.37
N ALA A 68 0.39 5.17 15.15
CA ALA A 68 0.65 4.12 14.18
C ALA A 68 2.00 4.34 13.49
N LYS A 69 2.72 3.26 13.20
CA LYS A 69 3.84 3.27 12.28
C LYS A 69 3.33 3.15 10.84
N ILE A 70 3.89 3.91 9.92
CA ILE A 70 3.53 3.86 8.51
C ILE A 70 4.59 3.08 7.74
N TYR A 71 4.17 2.10 6.95
CA TYR A 71 5.05 1.42 6.00
C TYR A 71 5.23 2.21 4.71
N GLU A 72 6.43 2.14 4.16
CA GLU A 72 6.69 2.66 2.81
C GLU A 72 5.84 1.94 1.76
N LEU A 73 5.44 2.68 0.74
CA LEU A 73 4.78 2.10 -0.41
C LEU A 73 5.76 1.22 -1.20
N LEU A 74 5.25 0.10 -1.70
CA LEU A 74 6.01 -0.82 -2.55
C LEU A 74 6.54 -0.12 -3.81
N PRO A 75 7.65 -0.61 -4.38
CA PRO A 75 8.07 -0.19 -5.71
C PRO A 75 6.94 -0.34 -6.73
N ILE A 76 6.95 0.48 -7.75
CA ILE A 76 5.99 0.37 -8.84
C ILE A 76 6.38 -0.78 -9.75
N GLU A 77 5.44 -1.63 -10.05
CA GLU A 77 5.57 -2.72 -11.01
C GLU A 77 5.74 -2.17 -12.43
N ASN A 78 6.35 -2.95 -13.31
CA ASN A 78 6.58 -2.56 -14.70
C ASN A 78 5.28 -2.35 -15.51
N GLU A 79 5.39 -1.72 -16.67
CA GLU A 79 4.24 -1.41 -17.54
C GLU A 79 3.65 -2.64 -18.26
N GLU A 80 4.37 -3.76 -18.26
CA GLU A 80 3.89 -5.02 -18.83
C GLU A 80 2.79 -5.67 -17.99
N ARG A 81 2.42 -5.06 -16.87
CA ARG A 81 1.32 -5.53 -16.04
C ARG A 81 0.05 -5.68 -16.88
N ARG A 82 -0.57 -6.83 -16.73
CA ARG A 82 -1.82 -7.15 -17.43
C ARG A 82 -2.95 -6.20 -17.00
N ILE A 83 -3.67 -5.66 -17.98
CA ILE A 83 -4.88 -4.88 -17.71
C ILE A 83 -5.90 -5.79 -16.97
N PRO A 84 -6.42 -5.36 -15.81
CA PRO A 84 -7.39 -6.14 -15.07
C PRO A 84 -8.61 -6.51 -15.90
N GLN A 85 -9.01 -7.77 -15.86
CA GLN A 85 -10.20 -8.28 -16.58
C GLN A 85 -11.46 -8.26 -15.72
N SER A 86 -11.33 -7.92 -14.44
CA SER A 86 -12.43 -7.88 -13.47
C SER A 86 -12.25 -6.74 -12.47
N GLY A 87 -13.26 -6.49 -11.65
CA GLY A 87 -13.24 -5.45 -10.61
C GLY A 87 -13.40 -4.05 -11.15
N TYR A 88 -13.21 -3.08 -10.27
CA TYR A 88 -13.40 -1.65 -10.56
C TYR A 88 -12.52 -1.14 -11.73
N TYR A 89 -11.30 -1.68 -11.85
CA TYR A 89 -10.33 -1.27 -12.88
C TYR A 89 -10.37 -2.12 -14.15
N LYS A 90 -11.44 -2.93 -14.35
CA LYS A 90 -11.61 -3.75 -15.54
C LYS A 90 -11.46 -2.91 -16.82
N GLY A 91 -10.57 -3.35 -17.68
CA GLY A 91 -10.31 -2.72 -18.98
C GLY A 91 -9.72 -1.31 -18.92
N LYS A 92 -9.33 -0.83 -17.74
CA LYS A 92 -8.76 0.51 -17.57
C LYS A 92 -7.24 0.43 -17.50
N PRO A 93 -6.53 1.23 -18.32
CA PRO A 93 -5.09 1.38 -18.18
C PRO A 93 -4.76 2.08 -16.85
N PHE A 94 -3.53 1.97 -16.41
CA PHE A 94 -3.01 2.84 -15.37
C PHE A 94 -3.11 4.31 -15.76
N TYR A 95 -3.32 5.16 -14.77
CA TYR A 95 -3.17 6.59 -14.97
C TYR A 95 -1.69 6.97 -14.86
N GLY A 96 -1.22 7.75 -15.82
CA GLY A 96 0.18 8.16 -15.91
C GLY A 96 1.11 7.05 -16.44
N SER A 97 2.33 7.42 -16.76
CA SER A 97 3.42 6.53 -17.11
C SER A 97 3.97 5.80 -15.86
N TRP A 98 4.78 4.77 -16.09
CA TRP A 98 5.51 4.12 -15.00
C TRP A 98 6.39 5.11 -14.22
N GLN A 99 7.06 6.02 -14.94
CA GLN A 99 7.92 7.03 -14.31
C GLN A 99 7.12 7.97 -13.40
N GLU A 100 5.99 8.49 -13.87
CA GLU A 100 5.13 9.37 -13.06
C GLU A 100 4.63 8.66 -11.81
N ARG A 101 4.18 7.41 -11.91
CA ARG A 101 3.76 6.63 -10.74
C ARG A 101 4.89 6.37 -9.76
N THR A 102 6.09 6.12 -10.28
CA THR A 102 7.32 5.96 -9.47
C THR A 102 7.67 7.26 -8.76
N ASP A 103 7.58 8.39 -9.44
CA ASP A 103 7.87 9.70 -8.87
C ASP A 103 6.86 10.04 -7.76
N TRP A 104 5.56 9.80 -7.95
CA TRP A 104 4.56 10.00 -6.88
C TRP A 104 4.78 9.08 -5.69
N ARG A 105 5.09 7.81 -5.94
CA ARG A 105 5.44 6.87 -4.87
C ARG A 105 6.65 7.38 -4.07
N ASN A 106 7.69 7.82 -4.73
CA ASN A 106 8.89 8.33 -4.08
C ASN A 106 8.61 9.62 -3.33
N GLN A 107 7.84 10.54 -3.93
CA GLN A 107 7.42 11.78 -3.28
C GLN A 107 6.62 11.49 -2.01
N PHE A 108 5.65 10.58 -2.06
CA PHE A 108 4.86 10.15 -0.90
C PHE A 108 5.75 9.57 0.21
N ASN A 109 6.60 8.61 -0.12
CA ASN A 109 7.48 7.98 0.87
C ASN A 109 8.47 8.98 1.48
N ASN A 110 9.10 9.83 0.66
CA ASN A 110 10.06 10.83 1.13
C ASN A 110 9.40 11.88 2.02
N TYR A 111 8.18 12.28 1.69
CA TYR A 111 7.43 13.24 2.50
C TYR A 111 7.09 12.64 3.87
N ILE A 112 6.55 11.43 3.93
CA ILE A 112 6.26 10.76 5.20
C ILE A 112 7.54 10.51 6.00
N GLU A 113 8.64 10.09 5.36
CA GLU A 113 9.92 9.90 6.04
C GLU A 113 10.38 11.17 6.74
N LYS A 114 10.28 12.30 6.06
CA LYS A 114 10.73 13.61 6.55
C LYS A 114 9.86 14.13 7.70
N GLU A 115 8.53 14.04 7.54
CA GLU A 115 7.59 14.71 8.46
C GLU A 115 7.15 13.81 9.64
N TYR A 116 7.22 12.49 9.49
CA TYR A 116 6.73 11.54 10.50
C TYR A 116 7.69 10.41 10.83
N GLY A 117 8.41 9.93 9.83
CA GLY A 117 9.18 8.69 9.85
C GLY A 117 8.44 7.55 9.16
N ILE A 118 9.20 6.67 8.48
CA ILE A 118 8.64 5.58 7.70
C ILE A 118 9.28 4.25 8.08
N LYS A 119 8.49 3.19 8.14
CA LYS A 119 8.97 1.83 8.32
C LYS A 119 9.28 1.21 6.95
N ARG A 120 10.47 0.63 6.81
CA ARG A 120 10.91 0.03 5.56
C ARG A 120 10.73 -1.47 5.56
N TRP A 121 10.53 -2.02 4.37
CA TRP A 121 10.53 -3.46 4.16
C TRP A 121 11.92 -4.03 4.44
N THR A 122 11.96 -5.26 4.95
CA THR A 122 13.23 -5.93 5.27
C THR A 122 13.93 -6.50 4.04
N ALA A 123 13.18 -6.76 2.97
CA ALA A 123 13.71 -7.26 1.71
C ALA A 123 13.97 -6.11 0.73
N ASP A 124 15.01 -6.25 -0.08
CA ASP A 124 15.23 -5.39 -1.25
C ASP A 124 14.27 -5.83 -2.36
N LEU A 125 13.18 -5.10 -2.49
CA LEU A 125 12.07 -5.43 -3.36
C LEU A 125 12.27 -4.99 -4.81
N TYR A 126 13.42 -4.39 -5.13
CA TYR A 126 13.70 -3.88 -6.47
C TYR A 126 14.38 -4.92 -7.35
N ASN A 127 14.03 -4.91 -8.63
CA ASN A 127 14.84 -5.54 -9.67
C ASN A 127 15.94 -4.58 -10.16
N GLU A 128 16.79 -5.05 -11.10
CA GLU A 128 17.88 -4.26 -11.67
C GLU A 128 17.44 -2.98 -12.39
N LYS A 129 16.14 -2.89 -12.75
CA LYS A 129 15.56 -1.71 -13.42
C LYS A 129 14.88 -0.74 -12.44
N GLY A 130 14.89 -1.03 -11.14
CA GLY A 130 14.24 -0.21 -10.14
C GLY A 130 12.71 -0.41 -10.05
N GLU A 131 12.20 -1.46 -10.65
CA GLU A 131 10.79 -1.88 -10.59
C GLU A 131 10.59 -2.89 -9.47
N LEU A 132 9.33 -3.13 -9.05
CA LEU A 132 9.02 -4.22 -8.15
C LEU A 132 9.41 -5.57 -8.78
N ASP A 133 10.28 -6.31 -8.11
CA ASP A 133 10.76 -7.60 -8.61
C ASP A 133 9.65 -8.65 -8.46
N PHE A 134 9.30 -9.30 -9.58
CA PHE A 134 8.23 -10.29 -9.65
C PHE A 134 8.41 -11.51 -8.75
N LYS A 135 9.65 -11.81 -8.35
CA LYS A 135 9.91 -12.93 -7.41
C LYS A 135 9.28 -12.73 -6.03
N TYR A 136 9.00 -11.45 -5.65
CA TYR A 136 8.39 -11.11 -4.37
C TYR A 136 6.86 -11.04 -4.42
N MET A 137 6.27 -11.14 -5.60
CA MET A 137 4.82 -11.04 -5.77
C MET A 137 4.11 -12.35 -5.44
N GLU A 138 2.91 -12.27 -4.90
CA GLU A 138 2.06 -13.44 -4.60
C GLU A 138 1.75 -14.29 -5.85
N LYS A 139 1.69 -13.65 -7.00
CA LYS A 139 1.53 -14.25 -8.33
C LYS A 139 2.11 -13.33 -9.40
N PRO A 140 2.44 -13.85 -10.58
CA PRO A 140 2.97 -13.03 -11.67
C PRO A 140 2.10 -11.80 -11.95
N GLN A 141 2.74 -10.64 -12.06
CA GLN A 141 2.11 -9.35 -12.35
C GLN A 141 1.13 -8.81 -11.27
N SER A 142 1.15 -9.37 -10.06
CA SER A 142 0.45 -8.81 -8.90
C SER A 142 1.15 -7.55 -8.40
N ILE A 143 0.39 -6.70 -7.71
CA ILE A 143 0.92 -5.58 -6.92
C ILE A 143 1.02 -5.92 -5.42
N HIS A 144 0.69 -7.14 -5.05
CA HIS A 144 0.75 -7.64 -3.68
C HIS A 144 1.99 -8.51 -3.51
N LEU A 145 2.63 -8.37 -2.36
CA LEU A 145 3.73 -9.25 -1.99
C LEU A 145 3.20 -10.64 -1.67
N SER A 146 4.02 -11.65 -1.93
CA SER A 146 3.83 -12.97 -1.36
C SER A 146 3.90 -12.89 0.17
N ARG A 147 3.12 -13.70 0.85
CA ARG A 147 2.88 -13.64 2.32
C ARG A 147 4.15 -13.65 3.13
N GLU A 148 5.11 -14.46 2.73
CA GLU A 148 6.40 -14.62 3.41
C GLU A 148 7.24 -13.34 3.51
N TYR A 149 6.95 -12.33 2.69
CA TYR A 149 7.67 -11.06 2.68
C TYR A 149 7.02 -9.98 3.54
N TYR A 150 5.85 -10.25 4.12
CA TYR A 150 5.28 -9.36 5.13
C TYR A 150 5.91 -9.65 6.50
N PRO A 151 6.55 -8.66 7.16
CA PRO A 151 7.38 -8.90 8.37
C PRO A 151 6.62 -9.54 9.55
N TYR A 152 5.32 -9.36 9.61
CA TYR A 152 4.44 -9.85 10.67
C TYR A 152 3.73 -11.17 10.35
N TRP A 153 4.00 -11.74 9.17
CA TRP A 153 3.32 -12.98 8.76
C TRP A 153 3.83 -14.23 9.50
N HIS A 154 5.04 -14.16 10.05
CA HIS A 154 5.61 -15.28 10.80
C HIS A 154 4.88 -15.47 12.14
N GLY A 155 3.95 -16.41 12.20
CA GLY A 155 3.24 -16.80 13.42
C GLY A 155 1.73 -16.45 13.44
N ILE A 156 1.16 -15.99 12.34
CA ILE A 156 -0.29 -15.85 12.19
C ILE A 156 -0.85 -17.21 11.72
N GLU A 157 -1.67 -17.84 12.56
CA GLU A 157 -2.54 -18.91 12.08
C GLU A 157 -3.59 -18.31 11.15
N ASP A 158 -3.58 -18.75 9.92
CA ASP A 158 -4.36 -18.18 8.83
C ASP A 158 -5.83 -18.62 8.95
N ASN A 159 -6.66 -17.78 9.52
CA ASN A 159 -8.11 -18.01 9.55
C ASN A 159 -8.85 -17.32 8.37
N ASN A 160 -8.14 -16.55 7.53
CA ASN A 160 -8.70 -15.93 6.33
C ASN A 160 -7.69 -16.03 5.20
N THR A 161 -7.92 -16.94 4.28
CA THR A 161 -7.12 -17.01 3.06
C THR A 161 -7.49 -15.82 2.17
N LEU A 162 -6.47 -15.12 1.63
CA LEU A 162 -6.69 -14.08 0.61
C LEU A 162 -7.45 -14.61 -0.62
N GLU A 163 -7.56 -15.92 -0.75
CA GLU A 163 -8.34 -16.60 -1.80
C GLU A 163 -9.85 -16.33 -1.70
N ASP A 164 -10.35 -15.94 -0.52
CA ASP A 164 -11.76 -15.60 -0.33
C ASP A 164 -12.13 -14.20 -0.87
N PHE A 165 -11.16 -13.45 -1.40
CA PHE A 165 -11.34 -12.07 -1.84
C PHE A 165 -11.08 -11.82 -3.35
N PHE A 166 -10.90 -12.89 -4.17
CA PHE A 166 -10.66 -12.75 -5.62
C PHE A 166 -11.66 -13.51 -6.49
#